data_3fb2340448025cb2bd7125d99ed463fd
#
_entry.id   3fb2340448025cb2bd7125d99ed463fd
#
_cell.length_a   1.000
_cell.length_b   1.000
_cell.length_c   1.000
_cell.angle_alpha   90.00
_cell.angle_beta   90.00
_cell.angle_gamma   90.00
#
_symmetry.space_group_name_H-M   'P 1'
#
loop_
_entity.id
_entity.type
_entity.pdbx_description
1 polymer ?
#
loop_
_entity_poly.entity_id
_entity_poly.type
_entity_poly.pdbx_seq_one_letter_code
_entity_poly.pdbx_strand_id
1 'polypeptide(L)' 'MRKLTDDELQFIIGRVMTYALEAAEEAREQPYSDFKDGRALAFYEALDTIRNELLARDCDLKFFGLDCSLERVLSPRK' A
#
# COMPACT_ATOMS: atom_id res chain seq x y z
N MET A 1 -18.10 3.57 -21.37
CA MET A 1 -17.02 3.28 -20.41
C MET A 1 -17.62 2.96 -19.06
N ARG A 2 -17.21 1.86 -18.47
CA ARG A 2 -17.73 1.40 -17.20
C ARG A 2 -17.01 2.12 -16.05
N LYS A 3 -17.76 2.51 -15.03
CA LYS A 3 -17.20 3.08 -13.81
C LYS A 3 -17.04 1.98 -12.77
N LEU A 4 -16.00 2.08 -11.97
CA LEU A 4 -15.78 1.14 -10.87
C LEU A 4 -16.74 1.42 -9.73
N THR A 5 -17.21 0.37 -9.07
CA THR A 5 -17.94 0.50 -7.82
C THR A 5 -16.95 0.64 -6.67
N ASP A 6 -17.44 1.06 -5.50
CA ASP A 6 -16.60 1.16 -4.31
C ASP A 6 -16.04 -0.20 -3.91
N ASP A 7 -16.84 -1.26 -4.04
CA ASP A 7 -16.39 -2.62 -3.73
C ASP A 7 -15.29 -3.09 -4.66
N GLU A 8 -15.39 -2.74 -5.94
CA GLU A 8 -14.34 -3.09 -6.91
C GLU A 8 -13.05 -2.33 -6.61
N LEU A 9 -13.16 -1.06 -6.25
CA LEU A 9 -11.98 -0.27 -5.89
C LEU A 9 -11.34 -0.82 -4.61
N GLN A 10 -12.14 -1.20 -3.63
CA GLN A 10 -11.65 -1.85 -2.42
C GLN A 10 -10.84 -3.10 -2.75
N PHE A 11 -11.36 -3.92 -3.66
CA PHE A 11 -10.69 -5.14 -4.09
C PHE A 11 -9.34 -4.84 -4.75
N ILE A 12 -9.32 -3.86 -5.65
CA ILE A 12 -8.09 -3.47 -6.35
C ILE A 12 -7.03 -2.98 -5.36
N ILE A 13 -7.42 -2.10 -4.45
CA ILE A 13 -6.51 -1.58 -3.43
C ILE A 13 -5.99 -2.72 -2.55
N GLY A 14 -6.85 -3.67 -2.19
CA GLY A 14 -6.45 -4.83 -1.41
C GLY A 14 -5.41 -5.69 -2.12
N ARG A 15 -5.53 -5.83 -3.44
CA ARG A 15 -4.55 -6.58 -4.24
C ARG A 15 -3.19 -5.88 -4.22
N VAL A 16 -3.19 -4.56 -4.38
CA VAL A 16 -1.95 -3.78 -4.32
C VAL A 16 -1.33 -3.89 -2.93
N MET A 17 -2.15 -3.82 -1.89
CA MET A 17 -1.66 -3.96 -0.52
C MET A 17 -0.99 -5.32 -0.29
N THR A 18 -1.55 -6.40 -0.84
CA THR A 18 -0.97 -7.73 -0.73
C THR A 18 0.44 -7.76 -1.32
N TYR A 19 0.62 -7.20 -2.52
CA TYR A 19 1.94 -7.13 -3.13
C TYR A 19 2.89 -6.24 -2.34
N ALA A 20 2.37 -5.16 -1.77
CA ALA A 20 3.18 -4.26 -0.94
C ALA A 20 3.69 -4.96 0.32
N LEU A 21 2.83 -5.75 0.97
CA LEU A 21 3.23 -6.50 2.16
C LEU A 21 4.28 -7.55 1.83
N GLU A 22 4.14 -8.23 0.70
CA GLU A 22 5.15 -9.20 0.24
C GLU A 22 6.48 -8.51 -0.02
N ALA A 23 6.45 -7.33 -0.67
CA ALA A 23 7.67 -6.58 -0.96
C ALA A 23 8.37 -6.14 0.32
N ALA A 24 7.59 -5.69 1.32
CA ALA A 24 8.15 -5.29 2.62
C ALA A 24 8.78 -6.47 3.35
N GLU A 25 8.12 -7.63 3.31
CA GLU A 25 8.64 -8.83 3.94
C GLU A 25 9.95 -9.29 3.29
N GLU A 26 10.00 -9.31 1.96
CA GLU A 26 11.22 -9.66 1.23
C GLU A 26 12.37 -8.71 1.58
N ALA A 27 12.07 -7.42 1.71
CA ALA A 27 13.09 -6.44 2.07
C ALA A 27 13.64 -6.68 3.48
N ARG A 28 12.78 -7.08 4.42
CA ARG A 28 13.21 -7.39 5.79
C ARG A 28 14.06 -8.65 5.83
N GLU A 29 13.77 -9.63 4.99
CA GLU A 29 14.54 -10.87 4.90
C GLU A 29 15.89 -10.67 4.21
N GLN A 30 16.00 -9.67 3.36
CA GLN A 30 17.22 -9.35 2.62
C GLN A 30 17.62 -7.89 2.84
N PRO A 31 18.05 -7.55 4.06
CA PRO A 31 18.28 -6.14 4.43
C PRO A 31 19.42 -5.45 3.69
N TYR A 32 20.22 -6.20 2.96
CA TYR A 32 21.35 -5.63 2.19
C TYR A 32 21.01 -5.50 0.69
N SER A 33 19.78 -5.76 0.32
CA SER A 33 19.37 -5.66 -1.09
C SER A 33 18.75 -4.29 -1.37
N ASP A 34 19.48 -3.42 -2.04
CA ASP A 34 18.96 -2.11 -2.45
C ASP A 34 17.73 -2.25 -3.34
N PHE A 35 17.72 -3.28 -4.20
CA PHE A 35 16.58 -3.54 -5.05
C PHE A 35 15.31 -3.85 -4.25
N LYS A 36 15.43 -4.71 -3.24
CA LYS A 36 14.29 -5.09 -2.41
C LYS A 36 13.79 -3.89 -1.58
N ASP A 37 14.71 -3.11 -1.04
CA ASP A 37 14.35 -1.91 -0.29
C ASP A 37 13.65 -0.88 -1.18
N GLY A 38 14.17 -0.66 -2.39
CA GLY A 38 13.58 0.26 -3.35
C GLY A 38 12.18 -0.18 -3.77
N ARG A 39 11.98 -1.48 -3.98
CA ARG A 39 10.67 -2.02 -4.34
C ARG A 39 9.65 -1.79 -3.22
N ALA A 40 10.05 -2.05 -1.97
CA ALA A 40 9.18 -1.85 -0.81
C ALA A 40 8.83 -0.36 -0.65
N LEU A 41 9.81 0.52 -0.83
CA LEU A 41 9.59 1.96 -0.75
C LEU A 41 8.63 2.44 -1.83
N ALA A 42 8.77 1.92 -3.05
CA ALA A 42 7.89 2.30 -4.15
C ALA A 42 6.43 1.93 -3.85
N PHE A 43 6.18 0.75 -3.28
CA PHE A 43 4.84 0.35 -2.88
C PHE A 43 4.31 1.24 -1.76
N TYR A 44 5.16 1.59 -0.79
CA TYR A 44 4.76 2.50 0.27
C TYR A 44 4.32 3.85 -0.29
N GLU A 45 5.12 4.42 -1.18
CA GLU A 45 4.81 5.72 -1.78
C GLU A 45 3.52 5.68 -2.59
N ALA A 46 3.31 4.61 -3.35
CA ALA A 46 2.09 4.45 -4.14
C ALA A 46 0.86 4.36 -3.25
N LEU A 47 0.90 3.56 -2.21
CA LEU A 47 -0.23 3.40 -1.29
C LEU A 47 -0.46 4.64 -0.44
N ASP A 48 0.60 5.33 -0.06
CA ASP A 48 0.48 6.60 0.66
C ASP A 48 -0.22 7.65 -0.21
N THR A 49 0.10 7.68 -1.50
CA THR A 49 -0.55 8.57 -2.45
C THR A 49 -2.05 8.22 -2.54
N ILE A 50 -2.38 6.95 -2.70
CA ILE A 50 -3.77 6.50 -2.77
C ILE A 50 -4.52 6.90 -1.48
N ARG A 51 -3.91 6.67 -0.33
CA ARG A 51 -4.48 7.03 0.96
C ARG A 51 -4.78 8.52 1.04
N ASN A 52 -3.82 9.35 0.64
CA ASN A 52 -3.99 10.80 0.70
C ASN A 52 -5.08 11.29 -0.27
N GLU A 53 -5.17 10.68 -1.45
CA GLU A 53 -6.22 11.02 -2.40
C GLU A 53 -7.61 10.64 -1.88
N LEU A 54 -7.72 9.51 -1.20
CA LEU A 54 -8.98 9.09 -0.59
C LEU A 54 -9.36 10.05 0.54
N LEU A 55 -8.40 10.47 1.36
CA LEU A 55 -8.65 11.43 2.43
C LEU A 55 -9.12 12.78 1.89
N ALA A 56 -8.54 13.22 0.79
CA ALA A 56 -8.92 14.50 0.17
C ALA A 56 -10.37 14.46 -0.33
N ARG A 57 -10.92 13.29 -0.54
CA ARG A 57 -12.30 13.08 -1.01
C ARG A 57 -13.23 12.62 0.09
N ASP A 58 -12.78 12.69 1.35
CA ASP A 58 -13.55 12.27 2.53
C ASP A 58 -14.00 10.81 2.47
N CYS A 59 -13.19 9.96 1.84
CA CYS A 59 -13.48 8.54 1.79
C CYS A 59 -13.12 7.86 3.11
N ASP A 60 -13.85 6.79 3.43
CA ASP A 60 -13.61 6.01 4.63
C ASP A 60 -12.39 5.09 4.42
N LEU A 61 -11.26 5.43 5.02
CA LEU A 61 -10.02 4.65 4.88
C LEU A 61 -10.17 3.23 5.42
N LYS A 62 -11.00 3.04 6.43
CA LYS A 62 -11.22 1.72 7.00
C LYS A 62 -11.85 0.78 5.98
N PHE A 63 -12.80 1.29 5.21
CA PHE A 63 -13.45 0.50 4.16
C PHE A 63 -12.43 0.01 3.13
N PHE A 64 -11.42 0.83 2.83
CA PHE A 64 -10.40 0.49 1.84
C PHE A 64 -9.17 -0.21 2.44
N GLY A 65 -9.16 -0.45 3.73
CA GLY A 65 -8.05 -1.13 4.39
C GLY A 65 -6.81 -0.27 4.57
N LEU A 66 -6.96 1.06 4.52
CA LEU A 66 -5.85 2.01 4.61
C LEU A 66 -5.87 2.83 5.89
N ASP A 67 -6.57 2.36 6.91
CA ASP A 67 -6.65 3.01 8.21
C ASP A 67 -5.49 2.63 9.14
N CYS A 68 -4.52 1.88 8.63
CA CYS A 68 -3.32 1.50 9.37
C CYS A 68 -2.18 2.48 9.09
N SER A 69 -1.11 2.38 9.86
CA SER A 69 0.11 3.12 9.58
C SER A 69 0.88 2.41 8.45
N LEU A 70 0.81 2.95 7.25
CA LEU A 70 1.51 2.39 6.09
C LEU A 70 3.02 2.40 6.30
N GLU A 71 3.52 3.44 6.95
CA GLU A 71 4.94 3.56 7.26
C GLU A 71 5.40 2.39 8.11
N ARG A 72 4.62 2.02 9.11
CA ARG A 72 4.95 0.95 10.02
C ARG A 72 4.83 -0.43 9.37
N VAL A 73 3.77 -0.62 8.57
CA VAL A 73 3.45 -1.91 7.96
C VAL A 73 4.33 -2.22 6.76
N LEU A 74 4.67 -1.21 5.97
CA LEU A 74 5.36 -1.38 4.70
C LEU A 74 6.83 -1.02 4.75
N SER A 75 7.31 -0.47 5.86
CA SER A 75 8.73 -0.10 5.98
C SER A 75 9.61 -1.35 5.95
N PRO A 76 10.66 -1.36 5.12
CA PRO A 76 11.64 -2.45 5.13
C PRO A 76 12.56 -2.39 6.34
N ARG A 77 12.56 -1.28 7.07
CA ARG A 77 13.41 -1.09 8.25
C ARG A 77 12.66 -1.45 9.52
N LYS A 78 13.36 -2.07 10.41
CA LYS A 78 12.82 -2.42 11.73
C LYS A 78 12.89 -1.25 12.69
#